data_d9e4c39fd7dfb5b767551343210febbb
#
_entry.id   d9e4c39fd7dfb5b767551343210febbb
#
_cell.length_a   1.000
_cell.length_b   1.000
_cell.length_c   1.000
_cell.angle_alpha   90.00
_cell.angle_beta   90.00
_cell.angle_gamma   90.00
#
_symmetry.space_group_name_H-M   'P 1'
#
loop_
_entity.id
_entity.type
_entity.pdbx_description
1 polymer ?
#
loop_
_entity_poly.entity_id
_entity_poly.type
_entity_poly.pdbx_seq_one_letter_code
_entity_poly.pdbx_strand_id
1 'polypeptide(L)'
;RRVLFRSAALKLIEKEGGKNIIFSYNETESYRVTASIRQKTELEAIGTVLNGTPFICKEREEYFVIQKKGKNVPTTEIRGQVTNEKNEPLPYSNVLLLTPGDSTFVNGCVTREDGSFLMIAEEGRPYLIRVSYIGYKTEVQPYHPTPTFHLLPDTQLMQEVTISARRPMIEVGPNGLKANVAGTSLARMGSAAEMLPHLPFVTGRNGEYNVMGCGSPVIYINNKKVRDITELERIRANEILSAEVITTPGAEYASDVAAVIRLHTIRRRGQGLSGHFNTTYSQGHSANANEYMALNYRTGGLDLFVKGYLAQQNSYGKTTNMNRIKGSAIWQTNKNDVQTHKSQRFSGELGFNYEPDEHHSFGLRYMPETGIGNADRNSSGRTVTRRNDEETDRINFTTAEQTHTGWDHAANAYYAGELGKWNIDFNADYLFKRSHSDQNAINNDDATVQADSRMRSSLYAAKLVVSAPLWNGRFSFGTEETFTNRHDIFTQNGFSADADDHIKQSVYAAFADYSKSIRHWKLNMGIRYEHQQTDYYEKGIRIDAQSPTYNDIIPVLAASWSHNGKSFSLSYRLRKNNPDYSLLTKIGR
;
A
#
# COMPACT_ATOMS: atom_id res chain seq x y z
N ARG A 1 -4.36 20.04 20.73
CA ARG A 1 -3.11 20.06 19.93
C ARG A 1 -3.04 18.78 19.14
N ARG A 2 -3.10 18.84 17.81
CA ARG A 2 -3.07 17.67 16.92
C ARG A 2 -1.72 17.65 16.20
N VAL A 3 -1.12 16.47 16.10
CA VAL A 3 0.06 16.25 15.26
C VAL A 3 -0.44 15.78 13.89
N LEU A 4 -0.20 16.56 12.84
CA LEU A 4 -0.55 16.23 11.46
C LEU A 4 0.72 16.04 10.63
N PHE A 5 0.66 15.19 9.61
CA PHE A 5 1.63 15.30 8.50
C PHE A 5 1.46 16.67 7.85
N ARG A 6 2.55 17.27 7.44
CA ARG A 6 2.48 18.61 6.83
C ARG A 6 1.75 18.63 5.51
N SER A 7 1.89 17.59 4.72
CA SER A 7 1.07 17.38 3.52
C SER A 7 -0.43 17.44 3.82
N ALA A 8 -0.89 16.78 4.87
CA ALA A 8 -2.29 16.81 5.29
C ALA A 8 -2.72 18.19 5.85
N ALA A 9 -1.82 18.87 6.57
CA ALA A 9 -2.08 20.21 7.07
C ALA A 9 -2.17 21.25 5.94
N LEU A 10 -1.31 21.16 4.92
CA LEU A 10 -1.35 22.00 3.73
C LEU A 10 -2.63 21.80 2.92
N LYS A 11 -3.05 20.55 2.76
CA LYS A 11 -4.34 20.23 2.12
C LYS A 11 -5.56 20.76 2.89
N LEU A 12 -5.49 20.83 4.21
CA LEU A 12 -6.54 21.48 5.01
C LEU A 12 -6.61 22.99 4.77
N ILE A 13 -5.45 23.67 4.66
CA ILE A 13 -5.38 25.10 4.37
C ILE A 13 -5.87 25.39 2.96
N GLU A 14 -5.44 24.62 1.97
CA GLU A 14 -5.92 24.69 0.58
C GLU A 14 -7.44 24.61 0.51
N LYS A 15 -8.02 23.74 1.33
CA LYS A 15 -9.44 23.49 1.38
C LYS A 15 -10.25 24.63 2.01
N GLU A 16 -9.74 25.26 3.08
CA GLU A 16 -10.41 26.34 3.80
C GLU A 16 -10.20 27.70 3.13
N GLY A 17 -9.11 27.85 2.41
CA GLY A 17 -8.70 29.13 1.84
C GLY A 17 -9.10 29.38 0.37
N GLY A 18 -9.35 28.33 -0.40
CA GLY A 18 -9.79 28.44 -1.81
C GLY A 18 -8.69 28.55 -2.86
N LYS A 19 -7.44 28.85 -2.50
CA LYS A 19 -6.27 28.79 -3.40
C LYS A 19 -5.61 27.42 -3.32
N ASN A 20 -5.25 26.84 -4.46
CA ASN A 20 -4.54 25.56 -4.53
C ASN A 20 -3.16 25.65 -3.88
N ILE A 21 -2.75 24.61 -3.15
CA ILE A 21 -1.42 24.51 -2.57
C ILE A 21 -0.66 23.38 -3.23
N ILE A 22 0.41 23.70 -3.93
CA ILE A 22 1.20 22.76 -4.71
C ILE A 22 2.50 22.45 -3.98
N PHE A 23 2.75 21.15 -3.72
CA PHE A 23 3.92 20.69 -2.98
C PHE A 23 4.31 19.27 -3.40
N SER A 24 5.58 18.91 -3.20
CA SER A 24 6.07 17.54 -3.38
C SER A 24 5.68 16.69 -2.18
N TYR A 25 4.81 15.70 -2.39
CA TYR A 25 4.35 14.78 -1.34
C TYR A 25 5.51 14.02 -0.69
N ASN A 26 6.40 13.44 -1.49
CA ASN A 26 7.52 12.63 -1.01
C ASN A 26 8.48 13.43 -0.11
N GLU A 27 8.61 14.74 -0.32
CA GLU A 27 9.47 15.59 0.49
C GLU A 27 8.79 16.10 1.76
N THR A 28 7.46 16.28 1.74
CA THR A 28 6.69 16.84 2.85
C THR A 28 6.15 15.80 3.84
N GLU A 29 5.98 14.55 3.43
CA GLU A 29 5.48 13.46 4.28
C GLU A 29 6.43 13.10 5.44
N SER A 30 7.74 13.35 5.29
CA SER A 30 8.72 13.10 6.35
C SER A 30 8.58 14.04 7.55
N TYR A 31 7.78 15.12 7.46
CA TYR A 31 7.69 16.15 8.47
C TYR A 31 6.31 16.20 9.13
N ARG A 32 6.28 16.28 10.46
CA ARG A 32 5.06 16.42 11.26
C ARG A 32 4.92 17.84 11.79
N VAL A 33 3.67 18.28 12.00
CA VAL A 33 3.37 19.58 12.58
C VAL A 33 2.31 19.46 13.66
N THR A 34 2.49 20.23 14.73
CA THR A 34 1.48 20.49 15.74
C THR A 34 1.26 21.99 15.79
N ALA A 35 0.20 22.47 15.17
CA ALA A 35 -0.11 23.90 15.11
C ALA A 35 -1.60 24.15 15.38
N SER A 36 -1.91 25.32 15.93
CA SER A 36 -3.27 25.85 16.02
C SER A 36 -3.38 27.00 15.03
N ILE A 37 -4.26 26.86 14.04
CA ILE A 37 -4.44 27.84 12.97
C ILE A 37 -5.87 28.38 13.12
N ARG A 38 -6.05 29.39 13.96
CA ARG A 38 -7.32 30.10 14.08
C ARG A 38 -7.12 31.56 13.65
N GLN A 39 -8.03 32.07 12.81
CA GLN A 39 -8.08 33.49 12.38
C GLN A 39 -6.79 33.98 11.71
N LYS A 40 -6.11 33.16 10.91
CA LYS A 40 -4.94 33.51 10.12
C LYS A 40 -5.29 33.55 8.64
N THR A 41 -4.57 34.40 7.89
CA THR A 41 -4.61 34.34 6.43
C THR A 41 -4.03 33.02 5.92
N GLU A 42 -4.37 32.60 4.71
CA GLU A 42 -3.86 31.36 4.11
C GLU A 42 -2.32 31.29 4.14
N LEU A 43 -1.67 32.38 3.79
CA LEU A 43 -0.20 32.48 3.78
C LEU A 43 0.40 32.33 5.18
N GLU A 44 -0.20 32.95 6.20
CA GLU A 44 0.23 32.81 7.60
C GLU A 44 -0.03 31.41 8.14
N ALA A 45 -1.13 30.79 7.73
CA ALA A 45 -1.46 29.41 8.08
C ALA A 45 -0.43 28.43 7.49
N ILE A 46 -0.10 28.58 6.20
CA ILE A 46 0.95 27.82 5.53
C ILE A 46 2.30 28.06 6.21
N GLY A 47 2.67 29.31 6.50
CA GLY A 47 3.91 29.65 7.20
C GLY A 47 4.01 28.99 8.58
N THR A 48 2.89 28.91 9.31
CA THR A 48 2.81 28.20 10.61
C THR A 48 3.02 26.70 10.46
N VAL A 49 2.46 26.09 9.42
CA VAL A 49 2.63 24.66 9.11
C VAL A 49 4.07 24.36 8.68
N LEU A 50 4.72 25.25 7.96
CA LEU A 50 6.09 25.06 7.45
C LEU A 50 7.18 25.43 8.48
N ASN A 51 6.81 26.04 9.61
CA ASN A 51 7.78 26.44 10.63
C ASN A 51 8.58 25.25 11.18
N GLY A 52 9.91 25.43 11.29
CA GLY A 52 10.82 24.37 11.71
C GLY A 52 11.11 23.31 10.64
N THR A 53 10.75 23.56 9.37
CA THR A 53 11.14 22.74 8.22
C THR A 53 12.09 23.45 7.29
N PRO A 54 12.73 22.68 6.38
CA PRO A 54 13.47 23.26 5.29
C PRO A 54 12.60 23.79 4.14
N PHE A 55 11.29 24.00 4.33
CA PHE A 55 10.38 24.47 3.28
C PHE A 55 10.00 25.93 3.45
N ILE A 56 9.72 26.58 2.31
CA ILE A 56 9.17 27.93 2.19
C ILE A 56 7.95 27.90 1.28
N CYS A 57 7.01 28.83 1.52
CA CYS A 57 5.86 29.08 0.65
C CYS A 57 6.14 30.28 -0.25
N LYS A 58 5.85 30.17 -1.54
CA LYS A 58 5.78 31.27 -2.50
C LYS A 58 4.33 31.42 -2.97
N GLU A 59 3.77 32.61 -2.86
CA GLU A 59 2.44 32.94 -3.37
C GLU A 59 2.49 33.26 -4.86
N ARG A 60 1.51 32.77 -5.60
CA ARG A 60 1.20 33.11 -6.98
C ARG A 60 -0.25 33.59 -7.05
N GLU A 61 -0.66 34.17 -8.16
CA GLU A 61 -2.00 34.76 -8.30
C GLU A 61 -3.13 33.77 -8.01
N GLU A 62 -2.99 32.51 -8.48
CA GLU A 62 -4.04 31.48 -8.35
C GLU A 62 -3.70 30.34 -7.37
N TYR A 63 -2.47 30.25 -6.83
CA TYR A 63 -2.02 29.13 -5.99
C TYR A 63 -0.79 29.46 -5.13
N PHE A 64 -0.51 28.59 -4.14
CA PHE A 64 0.71 28.60 -3.33
C PHE A 64 1.65 27.48 -3.73
N VAL A 65 2.96 27.74 -3.76
CA VAL A 65 4.00 26.73 -4.04
C VAL A 65 4.89 26.54 -2.83
N ILE A 66 5.07 25.30 -2.40
CA ILE A 66 5.96 24.93 -1.31
C ILE A 66 7.25 24.35 -1.86
N GLN A 67 8.37 24.96 -1.50
CA GLN A 67 9.72 24.62 -1.96
C GLN A 67 10.67 24.45 -0.78
N LYS A 68 11.73 23.65 -0.97
CA LYS A 68 12.78 23.47 0.05
C LYS A 68 13.65 24.70 0.19
N LYS A 69 13.91 25.13 1.43
CA LYS A 69 14.76 26.28 1.77
C LYS A 69 16.21 25.99 1.36
N GLY A 70 16.80 26.79 0.49
CA GLY A 70 18.20 26.63 0.05
C GLY A 70 18.40 26.05 -1.35
N LYS A 71 17.37 25.51 -2.01
CA LYS A 71 17.32 25.32 -3.46
C LYS A 71 16.30 26.30 -4.04
N ASN A 72 16.77 27.42 -4.53
CA ASN A 72 15.99 28.26 -5.43
C ASN A 72 15.93 27.53 -6.80
N VAL A 73 15.30 26.34 -6.81
CA VAL A 73 15.03 25.65 -8.06
C VAL A 73 13.76 26.26 -8.60
N PRO A 74 13.82 27.01 -9.69
CA PRO A 74 12.62 27.50 -10.32
C PRO A 74 11.73 26.32 -10.68
N THR A 75 10.43 26.43 -10.42
CA THR A 75 9.45 25.42 -10.76
C THR A 75 8.60 25.89 -11.91
N THR A 76 8.28 25.01 -12.82
CA THR A 76 7.39 25.24 -13.95
C THR A 76 6.11 24.43 -13.81
N GLU A 77 5.01 25.00 -14.31
CA GLU A 77 3.73 24.31 -14.41
C GLU A 77 3.69 23.45 -15.66
N ILE A 78 3.11 22.28 -15.52
CA ILE A 78 2.78 21.40 -16.63
C ILE A 78 1.25 21.36 -16.71
N ARG A 79 0.68 22.04 -17.67
CA ARG A 79 -0.76 22.01 -17.96
C ARG A 79 -0.98 21.21 -19.22
N GLY A 80 -1.72 20.11 -19.15
CA GLY A 80 -1.92 19.25 -20.30
C GLY A 80 -3.35 18.73 -20.38
N GLN A 81 -3.60 17.98 -21.45
CA GLN A 81 -4.89 17.35 -21.71
C GLN A 81 -4.69 15.92 -22.21
N VAL A 82 -5.57 15.04 -21.82
CA VAL A 82 -5.60 13.64 -22.27
C VAL A 82 -6.93 13.39 -22.95
N THR A 83 -6.88 12.94 -24.21
CA THR A 83 -8.05 12.62 -25.03
C THR A 83 -7.86 11.25 -25.70
N ASN A 84 -8.93 10.72 -26.25
CA ASN A 84 -8.89 9.56 -27.15
C ASN A 84 -8.67 9.99 -28.61
N GLU A 85 -8.65 9.02 -29.54
CA GLU A 85 -8.51 9.22 -30.99
C GLU A 85 -9.62 10.11 -31.61
N LYS A 86 -10.76 10.24 -30.92
CA LYS A 86 -11.90 11.08 -31.34
C LYS A 86 -11.91 12.46 -30.69
N ASN A 87 -10.81 12.84 -30.01
CA ASN A 87 -10.68 14.05 -29.19
C ASN A 87 -11.69 14.13 -28.02
N GLU A 88 -12.28 13.01 -27.59
CA GLU A 88 -13.10 12.97 -26.38
C GLU A 88 -12.18 12.93 -25.15
N PRO A 89 -12.49 13.71 -24.10
CA PRO A 89 -11.65 13.76 -22.90
C PRO A 89 -11.64 12.41 -22.18
N LEU A 90 -10.47 12.03 -21.64
CA LEU A 90 -10.30 10.82 -20.84
C LEU A 90 -10.13 11.22 -19.37
N PRO A 91 -11.23 11.25 -18.59
CA PRO A 91 -11.19 11.61 -17.18
C PRO A 91 -10.53 10.51 -16.34
N TYR A 92 -9.89 10.92 -15.25
CA TYR A 92 -9.22 10.03 -14.29
C TYR A 92 -8.08 9.20 -14.89
N SER A 93 -7.47 9.64 -16.00
CA SER A 93 -6.24 9.07 -16.51
C SER A 93 -5.07 9.34 -15.54
N ASN A 94 -4.26 8.34 -15.29
CA ASN A 94 -3.05 8.52 -14.48
C ASN A 94 -1.98 9.26 -15.28
N VAL A 95 -1.48 10.36 -14.76
CA VAL A 95 -0.40 11.17 -15.35
C VAL A 95 0.77 11.18 -14.38
N LEU A 96 1.90 10.61 -14.78
CA LEU A 96 3.09 10.45 -13.94
C LEU A 96 4.27 11.22 -14.53
N LEU A 97 4.98 11.97 -13.70
CA LEU A 97 6.24 12.61 -14.01
C LEU A 97 7.37 11.70 -13.52
N LEU A 98 8.26 11.31 -14.43
CA LEU A 98 9.32 10.34 -14.19
C LEU A 98 10.68 10.93 -14.56
N THR A 99 11.75 10.45 -13.92
CA THR A 99 13.12 10.76 -14.34
C THR A 99 13.47 9.96 -15.60
N PRO A 100 14.19 10.54 -16.58
CA PRO A 100 14.74 9.80 -17.71
C PRO A 100 15.78 8.78 -17.24
N GLY A 101 15.77 7.60 -17.84
CA GLY A 101 16.78 6.57 -17.63
C GLY A 101 16.31 5.46 -16.66
N ASP A 102 15.93 5.77 -15.45
CA ASP A 102 15.48 4.79 -14.44
C ASP A 102 13.96 4.78 -14.23
N SER A 103 13.24 5.74 -14.84
CA SER A 103 11.79 5.92 -14.69
C SER A 103 11.32 6.07 -13.23
N THR A 104 12.18 6.62 -12.37
CA THR A 104 11.82 6.87 -10.97
C THR A 104 10.70 7.90 -10.89
N PHE A 105 9.69 7.63 -10.06
CA PHE A 105 8.55 8.50 -9.85
C PHE A 105 8.96 9.81 -9.16
N VAL A 106 8.59 10.95 -9.76
CA VAL A 106 8.85 12.29 -9.24
C VAL A 106 7.57 12.93 -8.71
N ASN A 107 6.51 12.93 -9.52
CA ASN A 107 5.21 13.53 -9.19
C ASN A 107 4.11 12.86 -10.03
N GLY A 108 2.83 13.04 -9.65
CA GLY A 108 1.72 12.51 -10.44
C GLY A 108 0.37 13.09 -10.04
N CYS A 109 -0.56 13.02 -10.97
CA CYS A 109 -1.95 13.41 -10.77
C CYS A 109 -2.87 12.53 -11.63
N VAL A 110 -4.18 12.71 -11.49
CA VAL A 110 -5.16 12.19 -12.44
C VAL A 110 -5.81 13.34 -13.20
N THR A 111 -6.26 13.06 -14.41
CA THR A 111 -7.00 14.04 -15.20
C THR A 111 -8.36 14.34 -14.59
N ARG A 112 -8.83 15.56 -14.78
CA ARG A 112 -10.17 16.01 -14.40
C ARG A 112 -11.22 15.42 -15.36
N GLU A 113 -12.50 15.71 -15.12
CA GLU A 113 -13.60 15.23 -15.96
C GLU A 113 -13.51 15.73 -17.43
N ASP A 114 -12.89 16.89 -17.64
CA ASP A 114 -12.60 17.46 -18.96
C ASP A 114 -11.30 16.93 -19.61
N GLY A 115 -10.64 15.94 -18.98
CA GLY A 115 -9.38 15.39 -19.44
C GLY A 115 -8.15 16.27 -19.15
N SER A 116 -8.32 17.44 -18.55
CA SER A 116 -7.20 18.34 -18.20
C SER A 116 -6.44 17.87 -16.97
N PHE A 117 -5.14 18.21 -16.89
CA PHE A 117 -4.32 17.99 -15.69
C PHE A 117 -3.35 19.14 -15.45
N LEU A 118 -2.95 19.29 -14.19
CA LEU A 118 -1.96 20.26 -13.74
C LEU A 118 -1.00 19.60 -12.77
N MET A 119 0.30 19.70 -13.06
CA MET A 119 1.40 19.28 -12.18
C MET A 119 2.49 20.33 -12.17
N ILE A 120 3.43 20.18 -11.21
CA ILE A 120 4.63 21.02 -11.12
C ILE A 120 5.87 20.16 -11.25
N ALA A 121 6.86 20.68 -11.97
CA ALA A 121 8.20 20.13 -12.12
C ALA A 121 9.27 21.15 -11.75
N GLU A 122 10.46 20.68 -11.37
CA GLU A 122 11.65 21.54 -11.24
C GLU A 122 12.08 22.00 -12.64
N GLU A 123 12.30 23.30 -12.83
CA GLU A 123 12.76 23.85 -14.10
C GLU A 123 14.20 23.41 -14.41
N GLY A 124 14.48 23.17 -15.69
CA GLY A 124 15.83 22.82 -16.14
C GLY A 124 16.24 21.36 -15.95
N ARG A 125 15.32 20.49 -15.49
CA ARG A 125 15.56 19.05 -15.46
C ARG A 125 14.81 18.33 -16.59
N PRO A 126 15.41 17.33 -17.20
CA PRO A 126 14.69 16.48 -18.14
C PRO A 126 13.74 15.57 -17.37
N TYR A 127 12.52 15.40 -17.90
CA TYR A 127 11.51 14.47 -17.37
C TYR A 127 10.84 13.71 -18.50
N LEU A 128 10.22 12.59 -18.15
CA LEU A 128 9.24 11.87 -18.96
C LEU A 128 7.87 12.02 -18.33
N ILE A 129 6.85 12.22 -19.17
CA ILE A 129 5.45 12.18 -18.73
C ILE A 129 4.86 10.89 -19.27
N ARG A 130 4.39 10.03 -18.36
CA ARG A 130 3.69 8.79 -18.69
C ARG A 130 2.21 8.94 -18.38
N VAL A 131 1.39 8.70 -19.39
CA VAL A 131 -0.07 8.71 -19.25
C VAL A 131 -0.61 7.31 -19.50
N SER A 132 -1.49 6.86 -18.62
CA SER A 132 -2.18 5.59 -18.74
C SER A 132 -3.66 5.74 -18.42
N TYR A 133 -4.49 5.07 -19.19
CA TYR A 133 -5.93 4.99 -19.00
C TYR A 133 -6.44 3.59 -19.34
N ILE A 134 -7.52 3.20 -18.67
CA ILE A 134 -8.10 1.87 -18.82
C ILE A 134 -8.56 1.63 -20.25
N GLY A 135 -8.04 0.58 -20.90
CA GLY A 135 -8.41 0.22 -22.29
C GLY A 135 -7.63 0.94 -23.36
N TYR A 136 -6.63 1.71 -22.99
CA TYR A 136 -5.78 2.45 -23.90
C TYR A 136 -4.31 2.07 -23.71
N LYS A 137 -3.53 2.17 -24.78
CA LYS A 137 -2.08 1.99 -24.71
C LYS A 137 -1.48 3.10 -23.87
N THR A 138 -0.59 2.70 -22.96
CA THR A 138 0.19 3.66 -22.17
C THR A 138 1.09 4.47 -23.10
N GLU A 139 1.06 5.77 -22.98
CA GLU A 139 1.88 6.70 -23.74
C GLU A 139 2.92 7.35 -22.85
N VAL A 140 4.15 7.50 -23.36
CA VAL A 140 5.26 8.15 -22.66
C VAL A 140 5.85 9.18 -23.61
N GLN A 141 5.90 10.44 -23.18
CA GLN A 141 6.49 11.53 -23.94
C GLN A 141 7.57 12.24 -23.11
N PRO A 142 8.61 12.82 -23.74
CA PRO A 142 9.47 13.77 -23.06
C PRO A 142 8.66 14.97 -22.53
N TYR A 143 9.15 15.52 -21.42
CA TYR A 143 8.53 16.71 -20.82
C TYR A 143 8.37 17.86 -21.82
N HIS A 144 7.17 18.43 -21.85
CA HIS A 144 6.81 19.66 -22.54
C HIS A 144 5.89 20.50 -21.63
N PRO A 145 5.94 21.84 -21.62
CA PRO A 145 5.11 22.69 -20.74
C PRO A 145 3.60 22.50 -20.90
N THR A 146 3.13 22.23 -22.13
CA THR A 146 1.72 22.02 -22.46
C THR A 146 1.54 20.72 -23.26
N PRO A 147 1.75 19.54 -22.62
CA PRO A 147 1.66 18.27 -23.33
C PRO A 147 0.20 17.90 -23.61
N THR A 148 -0.06 17.42 -24.83
CA THR A 148 -1.32 16.81 -25.21
C THR A 148 -1.11 15.33 -25.51
N PHE A 149 -1.92 14.47 -24.90
CA PHE A 149 -1.85 13.04 -25.10
C PHE A 149 -3.12 12.56 -25.81
N HIS A 150 -2.92 11.84 -26.91
CA HIS A 150 -4.00 11.20 -27.67
C HIS A 150 -3.86 9.68 -27.53
N LEU A 151 -4.46 9.13 -26.50
CA LEU A 151 -4.33 7.71 -26.23
C LEU A 151 -5.08 6.89 -27.28
N LEU A 152 -4.39 5.90 -27.83
CA LEU A 152 -4.95 4.94 -28.75
C LEU A 152 -5.55 3.75 -28.00
N PRO A 153 -6.73 3.25 -28.39
CA PRO A 153 -7.29 2.03 -27.83
C PRO A 153 -6.29 0.87 -27.94
N ASP A 154 -6.17 0.07 -26.90
CA ASP A 154 -5.39 -1.15 -26.97
C ASP A 154 -6.22 -2.23 -27.67
N THR A 155 -6.04 -2.33 -28.99
CA THR A 155 -6.82 -3.25 -29.86
C THR A 155 -6.59 -4.73 -29.54
N GLN A 156 -5.51 -5.09 -28.86
CA GLN A 156 -5.34 -6.46 -28.36
C GLN A 156 -6.34 -6.76 -27.21
N LEU A 157 -6.90 -5.73 -26.60
CA LEU A 157 -7.90 -5.81 -25.54
C LEU A 157 -9.36 -5.61 -26.03
N MET A 158 -9.58 -5.35 -27.33
CA MET A 158 -10.90 -5.06 -27.88
C MET A 158 -11.35 -6.13 -28.88
N GLN A 159 -11.96 -7.21 -28.42
CA GLN A 159 -12.87 -8.02 -29.24
C GLN A 159 -14.30 -7.79 -28.75
N GLU A 160 -15.13 -7.39 -29.74
CA GLU A 160 -16.58 -7.33 -29.78
C GLU A 160 -17.35 -6.77 -28.57
N VAL A 161 -17.88 -5.56 -28.72
CA VAL A 161 -18.77 -4.91 -27.75
C VAL A 161 -20.19 -4.96 -28.24
N THR A 162 -21.01 -5.84 -27.68
CA THR A 162 -22.47 -5.76 -27.76
C THR A 162 -22.95 -4.61 -26.86
N ILE A 163 -23.70 -3.67 -27.42
CA ILE A 163 -24.23 -2.49 -26.70
C ILE A 163 -25.35 -2.96 -25.76
N SER A 164 -25.03 -3.14 -24.50
CA SER A 164 -25.97 -3.11 -23.37
C SER A 164 -25.64 -1.87 -22.53
N ALA A 165 -26.65 -1.29 -21.87
CA ALA A 165 -26.51 -0.07 -21.07
C ALA A 165 -25.25 -0.13 -20.18
N ARG A 166 -24.20 0.63 -20.54
CA ARG A 166 -22.90 0.58 -19.87
C ARG A 166 -23.02 1.33 -18.55
N ARG A 167 -22.77 0.62 -17.45
CA ARG A 167 -22.41 1.29 -16.19
C ARG A 167 -21.15 2.14 -16.44
N PRO A 168 -21.05 3.33 -15.86
CA PRO A 168 -19.83 4.12 -15.99
C PRO A 168 -18.63 3.29 -15.52
N MET A 169 -17.52 3.38 -16.25
CA MET A 169 -16.30 2.61 -15.94
C MET A 169 -15.75 2.99 -14.57
N ILE A 170 -15.90 4.25 -14.18
CA ILE A 170 -15.46 4.80 -12.90
C ILE A 170 -16.64 5.54 -12.26
N GLU A 171 -16.88 5.27 -10.99
CA GLU A 171 -17.88 5.93 -10.16
C GLU A 171 -17.19 6.65 -9.02
N VAL A 172 -17.50 7.94 -8.84
CA VAL A 172 -16.95 8.74 -7.73
C VAL A 172 -17.81 8.54 -6.49
N GLY A 173 -17.16 8.17 -5.38
CA GLY A 173 -17.77 8.05 -4.06
C GLY A 173 -17.25 9.11 -3.09
N PRO A 174 -17.85 9.26 -1.91
CA PRO A 174 -17.39 10.21 -0.89
C PRO A 174 -16.01 9.87 -0.34
N ASN A 175 -15.66 8.61 -0.31
CA ASN A 175 -14.43 8.09 0.29
C ASN A 175 -13.37 7.70 -0.74
N GLY A 176 -13.66 7.80 -2.06
CA GLY A 176 -12.76 7.37 -3.11
C GLY A 176 -13.47 7.06 -4.43
N LEU A 177 -12.89 6.19 -5.24
CA LEU A 177 -13.37 5.81 -6.56
C LEU A 177 -13.68 4.31 -6.61
N LYS A 178 -14.71 3.95 -7.39
CA LYS A 178 -15.00 2.57 -7.74
C LYS A 178 -14.83 2.37 -9.24
N ALA A 179 -13.97 1.44 -9.63
CA ALA A 179 -13.77 1.02 -11.01
C ALA A 179 -14.55 -0.28 -11.25
N ASN A 180 -15.40 -0.31 -12.28
CA ASN A 180 -16.04 -1.53 -12.76
C ASN A 180 -15.01 -2.29 -13.59
N VAL A 181 -14.70 -3.53 -13.21
CA VAL A 181 -13.67 -4.37 -13.86
C VAL A 181 -14.31 -5.32 -14.88
N ALA A 182 -15.36 -6.01 -14.47
CA ALA A 182 -16.05 -6.97 -15.34
C ALA A 182 -16.54 -6.33 -16.64
N GLY A 183 -16.22 -6.98 -17.76
CA GLY A 183 -16.61 -6.49 -19.09
C GLY A 183 -15.77 -5.30 -19.61
N THR A 184 -14.71 -4.92 -18.91
CA THR A 184 -13.78 -3.86 -19.32
C THR A 184 -12.42 -4.45 -19.74
N SER A 185 -11.52 -3.59 -20.23
CA SER A 185 -10.15 -3.97 -20.54
C SER A 185 -9.34 -4.42 -19.31
N LEU A 186 -9.69 -3.95 -18.11
CA LEU A 186 -9.07 -4.41 -16.87
C LEU A 186 -9.24 -5.92 -16.66
N ALA A 187 -10.40 -6.49 -17.01
CA ALA A 187 -10.66 -7.92 -16.89
C ALA A 187 -9.80 -8.80 -17.81
N ARG A 188 -9.16 -8.19 -18.83
CA ARG A 188 -8.29 -8.91 -19.78
C ARG A 188 -6.83 -8.95 -19.36
N MET A 189 -6.47 -8.27 -18.29
CA MET A 189 -5.14 -8.36 -17.69
C MET A 189 -4.93 -9.73 -17.06
N GLY A 190 -3.67 -10.14 -16.87
CA GLY A 190 -3.35 -11.48 -16.38
C GLY A 190 -3.88 -11.73 -14.97
N SER A 191 -3.44 -10.92 -14.00
CA SER A 191 -3.76 -11.07 -12.59
C SER A 191 -4.30 -9.79 -11.97
N ALA A 192 -4.82 -9.88 -10.74
CA ALA A 192 -5.17 -8.71 -9.96
C ALA A 192 -3.94 -7.82 -9.69
N ALA A 193 -2.77 -8.42 -9.47
CA ALA A 193 -1.53 -7.69 -9.26
C ALA A 193 -1.15 -6.82 -10.47
N GLU A 194 -1.30 -7.34 -11.68
CA GLU A 194 -1.06 -6.60 -12.92
C GLU A 194 -2.12 -5.53 -13.20
N MET A 195 -3.36 -5.75 -12.75
CA MET A 195 -4.48 -4.82 -12.92
C MET A 195 -4.39 -3.60 -12.01
N LEU A 196 -3.94 -3.77 -10.75
CA LEU A 196 -3.96 -2.71 -9.73
C LEU A 196 -3.31 -1.38 -10.18
N PRO A 197 -2.14 -1.36 -10.86
CA PRO A 197 -1.51 -0.10 -11.30
C PRO A 197 -2.30 0.67 -12.36
N HIS A 198 -3.33 0.05 -12.94
CA HIS A 198 -4.21 0.68 -13.93
C HIS A 198 -5.48 1.26 -13.33
N LEU A 199 -5.69 1.08 -12.01
CA LEU A 199 -6.75 1.76 -11.29
C LEU A 199 -6.40 3.23 -11.08
N PRO A 200 -7.39 4.15 -11.12
CA PRO A 200 -7.16 5.56 -10.81
C PRO A 200 -6.52 5.74 -9.42
N PHE A 201 -5.61 6.68 -9.30
CA PHE A 201 -4.80 6.97 -8.12
C PHE A 201 -3.82 5.87 -7.68
N VAL A 202 -3.81 4.71 -8.28
CA VAL A 202 -2.91 3.61 -7.91
C VAL A 202 -1.65 3.66 -8.76
N THR A 203 -0.50 3.57 -8.12
CA THR A 203 0.82 3.48 -8.73
C THR A 203 1.58 2.31 -8.13
N GLY A 204 2.65 1.89 -8.77
CA GLY A 204 3.51 0.82 -8.28
C GLY A 204 3.51 -0.41 -9.20
N ARG A 205 4.27 -1.42 -8.80
CA ARG A 205 4.40 -2.71 -9.49
C ARG A 205 5.01 -3.73 -8.55
N ASN A 206 4.94 -5.02 -8.90
CA ASN A 206 5.61 -6.11 -8.19
C ASN A 206 5.31 -6.16 -6.69
N GLY A 207 4.06 -5.84 -6.31
CA GLY A 207 3.62 -5.90 -4.92
C GLY A 207 3.79 -4.63 -4.11
N GLU A 208 4.54 -3.68 -4.59
CA GLU A 208 4.65 -2.37 -3.97
C GLU A 208 3.66 -1.40 -4.63
N TYR A 209 2.48 -1.26 -4.02
CA TYR A 209 1.45 -0.34 -4.49
C TYR A 209 1.36 0.88 -3.59
N ASN A 210 1.05 2.00 -4.23
CA ASN A 210 0.86 3.27 -3.54
C ASN A 210 -0.40 3.96 -4.09
N VAL A 211 -1.20 4.53 -3.21
CA VAL A 211 -2.33 5.39 -3.58
C VAL A 211 -1.85 6.83 -3.51
N MET A 212 -1.88 7.53 -4.64
CA MET A 212 -1.37 8.90 -4.78
C MET A 212 -1.94 9.82 -3.70
N GLY A 213 -1.05 10.48 -2.96
CA GLY A 213 -1.39 11.39 -1.87
C GLY A 213 -1.81 10.73 -0.55
N CYS A 214 -1.86 9.39 -0.47
CA CYS A 214 -2.26 8.67 0.74
C CYS A 214 -1.17 7.76 1.28
N GLY A 215 -0.36 7.14 0.41
CA GLY A 215 0.66 6.16 0.80
C GLY A 215 0.25 4.72 0.46
N SER A 216 0.91 3.74 1.10
CA SER A 216 0.66 2.31 0.84
C SER A 216 -0.74 1.90 1.29
N PRO A 217 -1.55 1.29 0.41
CA PRO A 217 -2.90 0.86 0.75
C PRO A 217 -2.91 -0.48 1.48
N VAL A 218 -3.92 -0.70 2.32
CA VAL A 218 -4.32 -2.04 2.71
C VAL A 218 -5.27 -2.58 1.64
N ILE A 219 -5.00 -3.79 1.14
CA ILE A 219 -5.78 -4.40 0.07
C ILE A 219 -6.70 -5.47 0.66
N TYR A 220 -7.96 -5.49 0.21
CA TYR A 220 -8.95 -6.47 0.58
C TYR A 220 -9.51 -7.17 -0.66
N ILE A 221 -9.73 -8.47 -0.55
CA ILE A 221 -10.47 -9.29 -1.52
C ILE A 221 -11.72 -9.82 -0.82
N ASN A 222 -12.90 -9.37 -1.25
CA ASN A 222 -14.18 -9.75 -0.62
C ASN A 222 -14.14 -9.62 0.90
N ASN A 223 -13.76 -8.45 1.43
CA ASN A 223 -13.63 -8.16 2.85
C ASN A 223 -12.48 -8.86 3.61
N LYS A 224 -11.73 -9.77 2.95
CA LYS A 224 -10.54 -10.39 3.52
C LYS A 224 -9.31 -9.53 3.23
N LYS A 225 -8.54 -9.17 4.25
CA LYS A 225 -7.27 -8.45 4.10
C LYS A 225 -6.23 -9.34 3.39
N VAL A 226 -5.65 -8.82 2.32
CA VAL A 226 -4.51 -9.43 1.62
C VAL A 226 -3.27 -9.29 2.51
N ARG A 227 -2.56 -10.37 2.70
CA ARG A 227 -1.37 -10.42 3.56
C ARG A 227 -0.08 -10.56 2.79
N ASP A 228 -0.18 -11.21 1.62
CA ASP A 228 0.94 -11.45 0.73
C ASP A 228 0.53 -11.10 -0.71
N ILE A 229 1.47 -10.54 -1.47
CA ILE A 229 1.27 -10.17 -2.87
C ILE A 229 0.85 -11.37 -3.73
N THR A 230 1.32 -12.57 -3.40
CA THR A 230 0.97 -13.78 -4.13
C THR A 230 -0.54 -14.07 -4.12
N GLU A 231 -1.29 -13.57 -3.15
CA GLU A 231 -2.74 -13.65 -3.17
C GLU A 231 -3.35 -12.87 -4.36
N LEU A 232 -2.75 -11.72 -4.72
CA LEU A 232 -3.17 -10.92 -5.87
C LEU A 232 -2.70 -11.50 -7.21
N GLU A 233 -1.53 -12.13 -7.22
CA GLU A 233 -1.01 -12.81 -8.41
C GLU A 233 -1.84 -14.05 -8.79
N ARG A 234 -2.45 -14.70 -7.80
CA ARG A 234 -3.29 -15.91 -7.96
C ARG A 234 -4.69 -15.61 -8.48
N ILE A 235 -5.21 -14.40 -8.29
CA ILE A 235 -6.53 -14.00 -8.75
C ILE A 235 -6.41 -13.40 -10.14
N ARG A 236 -7.14 -13.95 -11.10
CA ARG A 236 -7.20 -13.40 -12.44
C ARG A 236 -8.04 -12.11 -12.45
N ALA A 237 -7.63 -11.15 -13.26
CA ALA A 237 -8.37 -9.90 -13.40
C ALA A 237 -9.82 -10.12 -13.89
N ASN A 238 -10.08 -11.14 -14.70
CA ASN A 238 -11.44 -11.48 -15.15
C ASN A 238 -12.34 -12.12 -14.07
N GLU A 239 -11.77 -12.46 -12.91
CA GLU A 239 -12.54 -12.91 -11.74
C GLU A 239 -12.98 -11.73 -10.87
N ILE A 240 -12.56 -10.51 -11.18
CA ILE A 240 -12.88 -9.31 -10.42
C ILE A 240 -14.08 -8.61 -11.06
N LEU A 241 -15.09 -8.34 -10.24
CA LEU A 241 -16.28 -7.59 -10.63
C LEU A 241 -16.00 -6.10 -10.63
N SER A 242 -15.43 -5.61 -9.52
CA SER A 242 -15.10 -4.19 -9.32
C SER A 242 -13.96 -4.03 -8.35
N ALA A 243 -13.28 -2.87 -8.43
CA ALA A 243 -12.25 -2.44 -7.52
C ALA A 243 -12.60 -1.06 -6.95
N GLU A 244 -12.53 -0.90 -5.63
CA GLU A 244 -12.73 0.37 -4.95
C GLU A 244 -11.39 0.87 -4.44
N VAL A 245 -11.01 2.09 -4.82
CA VAL A 245 -9.84 2.80 -4.29
C VAL A 245 -10.32 3.84 -3.30
N ILE A 246 -10.16 3.57 -2.02
CA ILE A 246 -10.66 4.37 -0.91
C ILE A 246 -9.50 5.21 -0.38
N THR A 247 -9.52 6.50 -0.68
CA THR A 247 -8.51 7.47 -0.27
C THR A 247 -8.76 8.02 1.13
N THR A 248 -10.00 7.91 1.63
CA THR A 248 -10.39 8.27 2.99
C THR A 248 -11.13 7.11 3.62
N PRO A 249 -10.40 6.12 4.18
CA PRO A 249 -11.01 4.96 4.81
C PRO A 249 -11.99 5.35 5.93
N GLY A 250 -13.16 4.72 5.98
CA GLY A 250 -14.20 4.91 7.00
C GLY A 250 -13.76 4.44 8.39
N ALA A 251 -14.65 4.59 9.40
CA ALA A 251 -14.37 4.20 10.77
C ALA A 251 -14.22 2.67 10.94
N GLU A 252 -14.68 1.88 9.98
CA GLU A 252 -14.47 0.43 9.95
C GLU A 252 -13.00 0.00 9.78
N TYR A 253 -12.11 0.91 9.36
CA TYR A 253 -10.69 0.63 9.17
C TYR A 253 -9.87 1.16 10.33
N ALA A 254 -8.79 0.42 10.67
CA ALA A 254 -7.86 0.83 11.74
C ALA A 254 -7.24 2.20 11.47
N SER A 255 -6.86 2.89 12.54
CA SER A 255 -6.43 4.30 12.51
C SER A 255 -5.15 4.55 11.71
N ASP A 256 -4.29 3.54 11.59
CA ASP A 256 -3.03 3.57 10.85
C ASP A 256 -3.19 3.36 9.33
N VAL A 257 -4.36 2.84 8.90
CA VAL A 257 -4.63 2.57 7.49
C VAL A 257 -4.69 3.87 6.69
N ALA A 258 -3.79 4.03 5.74
CA ALA A 258 -3.64 5.23 4.92
C ALA A 258 -4.66 5.31 3.78
N ALA A 259 -4.81 4.21 3.07
CA ALA A 259 -5.75 4.01 1.97
C ALA A 259 -6.19 2.54 1.94
N VAL A 260 -7.27 2.26 1.24
CA VAL A 260 -7.77 0.90 1.06
C VAL A 260 -8.05 0.65 -0.41
N ILE A 261 -7.66 -0.52 -0.91
CA ILE A 261 -8.14 -1.05 -2.18
C ILE A 261 -8.99 -2.27 -1.88
N ARG A 262 -10.26 -2.24 -2.28
CA ARG A 262 -11.19 -3.35 -2.07
C ARG A 262 -11.53 -3.96 -3.42
N LEU A 263 -11.19 -5.22 -3.60
CA LEU A 263 -11.51 -6.01 -4.78
C LEU A 263 -12.73 -6.87 -4.50
N HIS A 264 -13.75 -6.74 -5.35
CA HIS A 264 -14.94 -7.59 -5.31
C HIS A 264 -14.85 -8.60 -6.44
N THR A 265 -14.91 -9.89 -6.11
CA THR A 265 -14.85 -10.95 -7.12
C THR A 265 -16.23 -11.25 -7.70
N ILE A 266 -16.24 -11.77 -8.92
CA ILE A 266 -17.45 -12.25 -9.58
C ILE A 266 -17.90 -13.54 -8.87
N ARG A 267 -19.18 -13.63 -8.51
CA ARG A 267 -19.75 -14.90 -8.06
C ARG A 267 -19.73 -15.88 -9.22
N ARG A 268 -18.98 -16.95 -9.08
CA ARG A 268 -18.91 -17.99 -10.11
C ARG A 268 -20.25 -18.72 -10.17
N ARG A 269 -20.87 -18.73 -11.34
CA ARG A 269 -22.06 -19.53 -11.65
C ARG A 269 -21.60 -20.75 -12.43
N GLY A 270 -22.01 -21.94 -12.03
CA GLY A 270 -21.68 -23.21 -12.68
C GLY A 270 -21.47 -24.32 -11.65
N GLN A 271 -21.72 -25.54 -12.07
CA GLN A 271 -21.50 -26.76 -11.27
C GLN A 271 -20.42 -27.59 -11.94
N GLY A 272 -19.73 -28.42 -11.16
CA GLY A 272 -18.72 -29.35 -11.64
C GLY A 272 -17.31 -29.02 -11.20
N LEU A 273 -16.37 -29.74 -11.77
CA LEU A 273 -14.94 -29.60 -11.53
C LEU A 273 -14.35 -28.57 -12.49
N SER A 274 -13.57 -27.65 -11.98
CA SER A 274 -12.75 -26.70 -12.75
C SER A 274 -11.37 -26.62 -12.16
N GLY A 275 -10.39 -26.32 -13.02
CA GLY A 275 -9.04 -26.11 -12.55
C GLY A 275 -8.22 -25.35 -13.58
N HIS A 276 -7.10 -24.83 -13.13
CA HIS A 276 -6.12 -24.30 -14.03
C HIS A 276 -4.70 -24.48 -13.47
N PHE A 277 -3.77 -24.50 -14.38
CA PHE A 277 -2.35 -24.59 -14.12
C PHE A 277 -1.64 -23.43 -14.82
N ASN A 278 -0.69 -22.80 -14.13
CA ASN A 278 0.12 -21.73 -14.69
C ASN A 278 1.58 -21.98 -14.31
N THR A 279 2.47 -21.93 -15.30
CA THR A 279 3.92 -21.99 -15.11
C THR A 279 4.53 -20.72 -15.67
N THR A 280 5.34 -20.08 -14.87
CA THR A 280 6.13 -18.91 -15.29
C THR A 280 7.61 -19.21 -15.12
N TYR A 281 8.36 -19.12 -16.20
CA TYR A 281 9.80 -19.19 -16.19
C TYR A 281 10.38 -17.83 -16.56
N SER A 282 11.38 -17.37 -15.82
CA SER A 282 12.12 -16.15 -16.12
C SER A 282 13.62 -16.40 -16.01
N GLN A 283 14.36 -15.92 -17.00
CA GLN A 283 15.80 -16.02 -17.08
C GLN A 283 16.43 -14.63 -16.99
N GLY A 284 17.14 -14.38 -15.90
CA GLY A 284 18.00 -13.23 -15.73
C GLY A 284 19.45 -13.70 -15.52
N HIS A 285 20.12 -13.18 -14.51
CA HIS A 285 21.41 -13.74 -14.04
C HIS A 285 21.25 -15.19 -13.56
N SER A 286 20.11 -15.50 -12.97
CA SER A 286 19.73 -16.84 -12.53
C SER A 286 18.33 -17.20 -13.03
N ALA A 287 18.05 -18.48 -13.17
CA ALA A 287 16.74 -18.99 -13.54
C ALA A 287 15.77 -18.91 -12.35
N ASN A 288 14.55 -18.50 -12.63
CA ASN A 288 13.42 -18.50 -11.68
C ASN A 288 12.25 -19.24 -12.30
N ALA A 289 11.50 -19.96 -11.48
CA ALA A 289 10.31 -20.67 -11.89
C ALA A 289 9.22 -20.52 -10.84
N ASN A 290 8.00 -20.27 -11.28
CA ASN A 290 6.82 -20.23 -10.44
C ASN A 290 5.76 -21.14 -11.04
N GLU A 291 5.20 -22.02 -10.23
CA GLU A 291 4.15 -22.95 -10.63
C GLU A 291 2.93 -22.76 -9.75
N TYR A 292 1.76 -22.62 -10.35
CA TYR A 292 0.51 -22.49 -9.68
C TYR A 292 -0.50 -23.48 -10.22
N MET A 293 -1.16 -24.20 -9.32
CA MET A 293 -2.26 -25.10 -9.62
C MET A 293 -3.46 -24.75 -8.73
N ALA A 294 -4.64 -24.71 -9.33
CA ALA A 294 -5.91 -24.59 -8.62
C ALA A 294 -6.91 -25.61 -9.14
N LEU A 295 -7.55 -26.28 -8.22
CA LEU A 295 -8.69 -27.17 -8.46
C LEU A 295 -9.88 -26.68 -7.64
N ASN A 296 -11.05 -26.64 -8.27
CA ASN A 296 -12.29 -26.19 -7.68
C ASN A 296 -13.42 -27.13 -8.04
N TYR A 297 -14.17 -27.60 -7.06
CA TYR A 297 -15.37 -28.41 -7.28
C TYR A 297 -16.59 -27.73 -6.68
N ARG A 298 -17.60 -27.46 -7.50
CA ARG A 298 -18.81 -26.76 -7.09
C ARG A 298 -20.06 -27.59 -7.31
N THR A 299 -20.89 -27.67 -6.28
CA THR A 299 -22.19 -28.35 -6.33
C THR A 299 -23.16 -27.77 -5.30
N GLY A 300 -24.40 -27.47 -5.68
CA GLY A 300 -25.46 -27.05 -4.77
C GLY A 300 -25.11 -25.90 -3.83
N GLY A 301 -24.40 -24.87 -4.31
CA GLY A 301 -23.95 -23.75 -3.48
C GLY A 301 -22.66 -24.01 -2.70
N LEU A 302 -22.19 -25.25 -2.59
CA LEU A 302 -20.90 -25.61 -2.00
C LEU A 302 -19.79 -25.49 -3.05
N ASP A 303 -18.71 -24.80 -2.69
CA ASP A 303 -17.53 -24.59 -3.50
C ASP A 303 -16.29 -25.05 -2.71
N LEU A 304 -15.74 -26.21 -3.09
CA LEU A 304 -14.53 -26.78 -2.50
C LEU A 304 -13.34 -26.39 -3.36
N PHE A 305 -12.25 -25.95 -2.75
CA PHE A 305 -11.06 -25.58 -3.49
C PHE A 305 -9.76 -26.06 -2.84
N VAL A 306 -8.81 -26.42 -3.69
CA VAL A 306 -7.42 -26.70 -3.34
C VAL A 306 -6.52 -25.96 -4.30
N LYS A 307 -5.54 -25.22 -3.76
CA LYS A 307 -4.54 -24.51 -4.55
C LYS A 307 -3.15 -24.80 -4.03
N GLY A 308 -2.18 -24.86 -4.94
CA GLY A 308 -0.78 -25.01 -4.63
C GLY A 308 0.06 -24.01 -5.42
N TYR A 309 1.06 -23.47 -4.77
CA TYR A 309 2.03 -22.55 -5.38
C TYR A 309 3.44 -22.97 -4.99
N LEU A 310 4.30 -23.18 -6.00
CA LEU A 310 5.71 -23.45 -5.86
C LEU A 310 6.47 -22.29 -6.48
N ALA A 311 7.37 -21.69 -5.73
CA ALA A 311 8.22 -20.59 -6.21
C ALA A 311 9.68 -20.91 -5.98
N GLN A 312 10.48 -20.80 -7.03
CA GLN A 312 11.93 -20.75 -6.97
C GLN A 312 12.37 -19.32 -7.30
N GLN A 313 12.98 -18.66 -6.33
CA GLN A 313 13.43 -17.28 -6.45
C GLN A 313 14.93 -17.20 -6.24
N ASN A 314 15.64 -16.85 -7.30
CA ASN A 314 17.07 -16.58 -7.29
C ASN A 314 17.28 -15.14 -7.74
N SER A 315 17.95 -14.34 -6.94
CA SER A 315 18.28 -12.98 -7.31
C SER A 315 19.78 -12.71 -7.24
N TYR A 316 20.23 -11.83 -8.10
CA TYR A 316 21.57 -11.28 -8.14
C TYR A 316 21.46 -9.76 -8.20
N GLY A 317 22.13 -9.08 -7.30
CA GLY A 317 22.18 -7.63 -7.25
C GLY A 317 23.62 -7.14 -7.14
N LYS A 318 23.94 -6.04 -7.82
CA LYS A 318 25.17 -5.30 -7.64
C LYS A 318 24.82 -3.88 -7.27
N THR A 319 25.32 -3.42 -6.13
CA THR A 319 24.99 -2.11 -5.57
C THR A 319 26.26 -1.28 -5.42
N THR A 320 26.19 -0.03 -5.85
CA THR A 320 27.23 0.97 -5.60
C THR A 320 26.58 2.16 -4.88
N ASN A 321 26.99 2.38 -3.66
CA ASN A 321 26.51 3.52 -2.84
C ASN A 321 27.67 4.49 -2.58
N MET A 322 27.41 5.79 -2.81
CA MET A 322 28.33 6.85 -2.46
C MET A 322 27.61 7.83 -1.51
N ASN A 323 28.12 7.95 -0.31
CA ASN A 323 27.67 8.95 0.65
C ASN A 323 28.75 10.02 0.82
N ARG A 324 28.37 11.30 0.74
CA ARG A 324 29.28 12.41 0.97
C ARG A 324 28.69 13.37 1.99
N ILE A 325 29.39 13.57 3.09
CA ILE A 325 28.98 14.43 4.19
C ILE A 325 29.99 15.59 4.26
N LYS A 326 29.50 16.82 4.20
CA LYS A 326 30.29 18.06 4.35
C LYS A 326 30.04 18.67 5.71
N GLY A 327 31.10 18.76 6.51
CA GLY A 327 31.14 19.43 7.81
C GLY A 327 32.43 20.24 7.92
N SER A 328 33.13 20.15 9.05
CA SER A 328 34.49 20.66 9.24
C SER A 328 35.53 19.94 8.36
N ALA A 329 35.20 18.74 7.89
CA ALA A 329 35.90 17.98 6.88
C ALA A 329 34.88 17.36 5.90
N ILE A 330 35.35 16.97 4.73
CA ILE A 330 34.53 16.24 3.75
C ILE A 330 34.77 14.75 3.98
N TRP A 331 33.72 14.04 4.36
CA TRP A 331 33.72 12.60 4.47
C TRP A 331 33.03 11.98 3.25
N GLN A 332 33.66 11.01 2.65
CA GLN A 332 33.10 10.25 1.53
C GLN A 332 33.24 8.75 1.78
N THR A 333 32.11 8.04 1.73
CA THR A 333 32.08 6.58 1.85
C THR A 333 31.55 5.98 0.57
N ASN A 334 32.33 5.14 -0.07
CA ASN A 334 31.99 4.38 -1.27
C ASN A 334 31.83 2.91 -0.90
N LYS A 335 30.64 2.36 -1.05
CA LYS A 335 30.34 0.94 -0.84
C LYS A 335 29.97 0.29 -2.17
N ASN A 336 30.69 -0.78 -2.53
CA ASN A 336 30.34 -1.64 -3.66
C ASN A 336 30.11 -3.04 -3.13
N ASP A 337 28.95 -3.62 -3.38
CA ASP A 337 28.61 -4.96 -2.95
C ASP A 337 27.87 -5.75 -4.03
N VAL A 338 28.03 -7.06 -3.98
CA VAL A 338 27.31 -8.05 -4.76
C VAL A 338 26.47 -8.87 -3.79
N GLN A 339 25.20 -9.02 -4.09
CA GLN A 339 24.26 -9.78 -3.29
C GLN A 339 23.66 -10.91 -4.12
N THR A 340 23.55 -12.08 -3.53
CA THR A 340 22.83 -13.22 -4.10
C THR A 340 21.82 -13.73 -3.09
N HIS A 341 20.65 -14.10 -3.57
CA HIS A 341 19.60 -14.74 -2.76
C HIS A 341 19.07 -15.95 -3.53
N LYS A 342 18.90 -17.06 -2.81
CA LYS A 342 18.31 -18.29 -3.32
C LYS A 342 17.27 -18.77 -2.33
N SER A 343 16.06 -19.01 -2.79
CA SER A 343 14.99 -19.58 -1.98
C SER A 343 14.01 -20.38 -2.81
N GLN A 344 13.44 -21.40 -2.21
CA GLN A 344 12.32 -22.15 -2.74
C GLN A 344 11.20 -22.16 -1.69
N ARG A 345 9.95 -21.96 -2.13
CA ARG A 345 8.80 -21.87 -1.25
C ARG A 345 7.64 -22.67 -1.81
N PHE A 346 6.95 -23.34 -0.91
CA PHE A 346 5.63 -23.91 -1.14
C PHE A 346 4.60 -23.15 -0.34
N SER A 347 3.47 -22.78 -0.97
CA SER A 347 2.29 -22.27 -0.32
C SER A 347 1.07 -23.07 -0.77
N GLY A 348 0.25 -23.52 0.16
CA GLY A 348 -1.02 -24.19 -0.09
C GLY A 348 -2.21 -23.31 0.26
N GLU A 349 -3.37 -23.59 -0.30
CA GLU A 349 -4.66 -23.08 0.16
C GLU A 349 -5.70 -24.18 -0.04
N LEU A 350 -6.42 -24.53 1.01
CA LEU A 350 -7.55 -25.44 0.93
C LEU A 350 -8.72 -24.88 1.74
N GLY A 351 -9.92 -25.13 1.27
CA GLY A 351 -11.07 -24.63 1.98
C GLY A 351 -12.38 -24.83 1.21
N PHE A 352 -13.40 -24.23 1.76
CA PHE A 352 -14.71 -24.21 1.14
C PHE A 352 -15.39 -22.86 1.32
N ASN A 353 -16.31 -22.55 0.38
CA ASN A 353 -17.35 -21.55 0.54
C ASN A 353 -18.70 -22.25 0.38
N TYR A 354 -19.68 -21.87 1.17
CA TYR A 354 -21.02 -22.39 1.08
C TYR A 354 -22.04 -21.25 1.06
N GLU A 355 -22.83 -21.21 0.00
CA GLU A 355 -23.92 -20.27 -0.25
C GLU A 355 -25.24 -21.05 -0.22
N PRO A 356 -25.87 -21.26 0.96
CA PRO A 356 -27.13 -22.01 1.07
C PRO A 356 -28.25 -21.35 0.27
N ASP A 357 -28.22 -20.02 0.14
CA ASP A 357 -29.17 -19.20 -0.57
C ASP A 357 -28.49 -17.92 -1.12
N GLU A 358 -29.28 -17.00 -1.70
CA GLU A 358 -28.79 -15.75 -2.26
C GLU A 358 -28.35 -14.71 -1.20
N HIS A 359 -28.76 -14.93 0.06
CA HIS A 359 -28.58 -13.97 1.16
C HIS A 359 -27.48 -14.37 2.13
N HIS A 360 -27.04 -15.62 2.11
CA HIS A 360 -26.08 -16.14 3.08
C HIS A 360 -24.87 -16.77 2.40
N SER A 361 -23.70 -16.47 2.92
CA SER A 361 -22.42 -17.04 2.49
C SER A 361 -21.51 -17.24 3.70
N PHE A 362 -20.87 -18.41 3.81
CA PHE A 362 -19.84 -18.64 4.80
C PHE A 362 -18.76 -19.56 4.26
N GLY A 363 -17.58 -19.49 4.85
CA GLY A 363 -16.47 -20.32 4.41
C GLY A 363 -15.34 -20.39 5.41
N LEU A 364 -14.51 -21.37 5.15
CA LEU A 364 -13.28 -21.61 5.90
C LEU A 364 -12.13 -21.84 4.92
N ARG A 365 -10.96 -21.28 5.23
CA ARG A 365 -9.72 -21.45 4.46
C ARG A 365 -8.57 -21.73 5.39
N TYR A 366 -7.71 -22.63 4.97
CA TYR A 366 -6.44 -22.90 5.62
C TYR A 366 -5.31 -22.75 4.61
N MET A 367 -4.27 -22.02 4.99
CA MET A 367 -3.17 -21.61 4.12
C MET A 367 -1.84 -21.94 4.80
N PRO A 368 -1.32 -23.17 4.60
CA PRO A 368 0.04 -23.53 5.02
C PRO A 368 1.09 -22.95 4.07
N GLU A 369 2.24 -22.53 4.61
CA GLU A 369 3.39 -22.10 3.85
C GLU A 369 4.68 -22.65 4.46
N THR A 370 5.66 -23.02 3.62
CA THR A 370 6.99 -23.45 4.08
C THR A 370 8.06 -23.21 3.02
N GLY A 371 9.29 -23.04 3.45
CA GLY A 371 10.47 -23.13 2.57
C GLY A 371 10.71 -24.60 2.15
N ILE A 372 11.18 -24.80 0.93
CA ILE A 372 11.68 -26.09 0.43
C ILE A 372 13.21 -26.01 0.47
N GLY A 373 13.83 -26.62 1.48
CA GLY A 373 15.24 -26.37 1.79
C GLY A 373 15.47 -24.97 2.39
N ASN A 374 16.67 -24.72 2.87
CA ASN A 374 17.00 -23.43 3.45
C ASN A 374 17.10 -22.34 2.38
N ALA A 375 16.79 -21.10 2.78
CA ALA A 375 17.02 -19.94 1.92
C ALA A 375 18.37 -19.30 2.26
N ASP A 376 19.19 -19.06 1.25
CA ASP A 376 20.53 -18.48 1.38
C ASP A 376 20.54 -17.05 0.85
N ARG A 377 21.11 -16.15 1.62
CA ARG A 377 21.42 -14.77 1.21
C ARG A 377 22.89 -14.50 1.48
N ASN A 378 23.64 -14.22 0.44
CA ASN A 378 25.05 -13.89 0.55
C ASN A 378 25.31 -12.48 0.02
N SER A 379 26.18 -11.74 0.72
CA SER A 379 26.64 -10.43 0.29
C SER A 379 28.16 -10.36 0.46
N SER A 380 28.84 -9.85 -0.56
CA SER A 380 30.28 -9.58 -0.46
C SER A 380 30.62 -8.26 -1.15
N GLY A 381 31.56 -7.53 -0.58
CA GLY A 381 31.89 -6.23 -1.13
C GLY A 381 33.02 -5.51 -0.43
N ARG A 382 33.12 -4.22 -0.75
CA ARG A 382 34.14 -3.33 -0.21
C ARG A 382 33.54 -1.99 0.14
N THR A 383 33.90 -1.46 1.30
CA THR A 383 33.65 -0.09 1.71
C THR A 383 34.97 0.66 1.81
N VAL A 384 35.07 1.83 1.19
CA VAL A 384 36.21 2.73 1.27
C VAL A 384 35.74 4.07 1.83
N THR A 385 36.34 4.50 2.92
CA THR A 385 36.05 5.78 3.56
C THR A 385 37.22 6.74 3.33
N ARG A 386 36.92 7.97 2.90
CA ARG A 386 37.89 9.06 2.69
C ARG A 386 37.51 10.29 3.51
N ARG A 387 38.54 10.97 4.00
CA ARG A 387 38.43 12.27 4.64
C ARG A 387 39.23 13.30 3.85
N ASN A 388 38.58 14.33 3.32
CA ASN A 388 39.21 15.33 2.43
C ASN A 388 39.98 14.69 1.25
N ASP A 389 39.36 13.65 0.63
CA ASP A 389 39.86 12.84 -0.47
C ASP A 389 41.01 11.85 -0.12
N GLU A 390 41.55 11.89 1.11
CA GLU A 390 42.50 10.88 1.60
C GLU A 390 41.76 9.65 2.14
N GLU A 391 42.22 8.46 1.75
CA GLU A 391 41.66 7.19 2.23
C GLU A 391 42.03 6.97 3.69
N THR A 392 41.01 6.87 4.55
CA THR A 392 41.18 6.66 6.00
C THR A 392 40.85 5.25 6.42
N ASP A 393 40.02 4.55 5.65
CA ASP A 393 39.61 3.20 6.02
C ASP A 393 39.19 2.41 4.77
N ARG A 394 39.43 1.07 4.80
CA ARG A 394 39.03 0.12 3.78
C ARG A 394 38.60 -1.18 4.42
N ILE A 395 37.34 -1.54 4.22
CA ILE A 395 36.73 -2.75 4.75
C ILE A 395 36.28 -3.63 3.58
N ASN A 396 36.84 -4.82 3.48
CA ASN A 396 36.27 -5.90 2.66
C ASN A 396 35.35 -6.70 3.58
N PHE A 397 34.14 -7.01 3.13
CA PHE A 397 33.18 -7.75 3.94
C PHE A 397 32.56 -8.89 3.15
N THR A 398 32.22 -9.94 3.84
CA THR A 398 31.41 -11.05 3.38
C THR A 398 30.38 -11.39 4.44
N THR A 399 29.12 -11.50 4.03
CA THR A 399 28.01 -11.90 4.89
C THR A 399 27.29 -13.08 4.25
N ALA A 400 27.11 -14.14 5.01
CA ALA A 400 26.28 -15.28 4.62
C ALA A 400 25.16 -15.43 5.65
N GLU A 401 23.94 -15.41 5.20
CA GLU A 401 22.73 -15.64 5.98
C GLU A 401 21.99 -16.85 5.44
N GLN A 402 21.62 -17.75 6.33
CA GLN A 402 20.80 -18.91 6.00
C GLN A 402 19.53 -18.88 6.82
N THR A 403 18.37 -18.85 6.15
CA THR A 403 17.07 -18.97 6.81
C THR A 403 16.59 -20.41 6.72
N HIS A 404 16.32 -21.00 7.89
CA HIS A 404 15.86 -22.38 7.99
C HIS A 404 14.38 -22.52 7.68
N THR A 405 14.01 -23.68 7.15
CA THR A 405 12.62 -23.99 6.83
C THR A 405 11.75 -24.11 8.08
N GLY A 406 10.52 -23.73 7.94
CA GLY A 406 9.50 -23.89 8.99
C GLY A 406 8.12 -23.74 8.39
N TRP A 407 7.11 -24.38 9.00
CA TRP A 407 5.74 -24.20 8.60
C TRP A 407 5.15 -22.95 9.22
N ASP A 408 4.62 -22.08 8.37
CA ASP A 408 3.73 -21.00 8.73
C ASP A 408 2.29 -21.45 8.46
N HIS A 409 1.36 -21.01 9.30
CA HIS A 409 -0.05 -21.40 9.23
C HIS A 409 -0.91 -20.15 9.21
N ALA A 410 -1.86 -20.08 8.29
CA ALA A 410 -2.92 -19.09 8.34
C ALA A 410 -4.26 -19.78 8.16
N ALA A 411 -5.28 -19.32 8.89
CA ALA A 411 -6.65 -19.75 8.73
C ALA A 411 -7.56 -18.53 8.73
N ASN A 412 -8.66 -18.62 7.97
CA ASN A 412 -9.67 -17.57 7.90
C ASN A 412 -11.05 -18.21 7.85
N ALA A 413 -11.95 -17.72 8.68
CA ALA A 413 -13.37 -18.05 8.66
C ALA A 413 -14.17 -16.78 8.43
N TYR A 414 -15.23 -16.85 7.63
CA TYR A 414 -16.10 -15.71 7.40
C TYR A 414 -17.57 -16.11 7.32
N TYR A 415 -18.43 -15.16 7.64
CA TYR A 415 -19.85 -15.19 7.38
C TYR A 415 -20.29 -13.83 6.83
N ALA A 416 -21.06 -13.84 5.74
CA ALA A 416 -21.72 -12.66 5.20
C ALA A 416 -23.18 -13.02 4.93
N GLY A 417 -24.12 -12.27 5.49
CA GLY A 417 -25.54 -12.61 5.33
C GLY A 417 -26.49 -11.47 5.63
N GLU A 418 -27.74 -11.66 5.20
CA GLU A 418 -28.85 -10.73 5.38
C GLU A 418 -29.90 -11.35 6.30
N LEU A 419 -30.12 -10.74 7.46
CA LEU A 419 -31.16 -11.12 8.41
C LEU A 419 -32.25 -10.03 8.44
N GLY A 420 -33.23 -10.14 7.55
CA GLY A 420 -34.27 -9.13 7.36
C GLY A 420 -33.68 -7.81 6.84
N LYS A 421 -33.61 -6.76 7.68
CA LYS A 421 -33.03 -5.46 7.31
C LYS A 421 -31.52 -5.37 7.59
N TRP A 422 -30.97 -6.35 8.27
CA TRP A 422 -29.61 -6.31 8.80
C TRP A 422 -28.69 -7.09 7.87
N ASN A 423 -27.62 -6.45 7.43
CA ASN A 423 -26.50 -7.12 6.78
C ASN A 423 -25.45 -7.37 7.86
N ILE A 424 -24.98 -8.59 7.95
CA ILE A 424 -23.96 -9.03 8.89
C ILE A 424 -22.74 -9.49 8.10
N ASP A 425 -21.57 -8.97 8.46
CA ASP A 425 -20.27 -9.37 7.93
C ASP A 425 -19.38 -9.72 9.12
N PHE A 426 -19.00 -10.97 9.23
CA PHE A 426 -18.09 -11.48 10.23
C PHE A 426 -16.86 -12.10 9.59
N ASN A 427 -15.69 -11.79 10.13
CA ASN A 427 -14.42 -12.31 9.68
C ASN A 427 -13.54 -12.66 10.88
N ALA A 428 -12.92 -13.84 10.86
CA ALA A 428 -11.98 -14.28 11.88
C ALA A 428 -10.73 -14.83 11.22
N ASP A 429 -9.59 -14.44 11.74
CA ASP A 429 -8.26 -14.78 11.24
C ASP A 429 -7.40 -15.38 12.34
N TYR A 430 -6.67 -16.42 11.99
CA TYR A 430 -5.56 -16.97 12.74
C TYR A 430 -4.30 -16.94 11.89
N LEU A 431 -3.19 -16.50 12.46
CA LEU A 431 -1.88 -16.52 11.83
C LEU A 431 -0.85 -17.04 12.84
N PHE A 432 -0.05 -17.97 12.40
CA PHE A 432 1.14 -18.44 13.10
C PHE A 432 2.32 -18.38 12.15
N LYS A 433 3.39 -17.72 12.56
CA LYS A 433 4.62 -17.57 11.80
C LYS A 433 5.84 -17.87 12.66
N ARG A 434 6.82 -18.56 12.08
CA ARG A 434 8.13 -18.76 12.71
C ARG A 434 9.23 -18.50 11.69
N SER A 435 10.35 -17.96 12.17
CA SER A 435 11.57 -17.77 11.39
C SER A 435 12.76 -18.13 12.24
N HIS A 436 13.75 -18.76 11.64
CA HIS A 436 15.05 -19.02 12.25
C HIS A 436 16.12 -18.75 11.19
N SER A 437 17.08 -17.87 11.49
CA SER A 437 18.18 -17.58 10.58
C SER A 437 19.51 -17.51 11.32
N ASP A 438 20.54 -18.07 10.68
CA ASP A 438 21.94 -17.95 11.08
C ASP A 438 22.64 -17.00 10.13
N GLN A 439 23.45 -16.12 10.67
CA GLN A 439 24.27 -15.18 9.90
C GLN A 439 25.73 -15.27 10.31
N ASN A 440 26.61 -15.32 9.31
CA ASN A 440 28.05 -15.23 9.47
C ASN A 440 28.56 -14.00 8.71
N ALA A 441 29.29 -13.10 9.38
CA ALA A 441 29.88 -11.91 8.77
C ALA A 441 31.37 -11.86 9.08
N ILE A 442 32.17 -11.55 8.05
CA ILE A 442 33.63 -11.41 8.13
C ILE A 442 34.01 -10.06 7.54
N ASN A 443 34.84 -9.29 8.25
CA ASN A 443 35.39 -8.01 7.82
C ASN A 443 36.92 -8.09 7.83
N ASN A 444 37.57 -7.79 6.68
CA ASN A 444 39.04 -7.77 6.55
C ASN A 444 39.78 -9.01 7.10
N ASP A 445 39.19 -10.20 6.96
CA ASP A 445 39.71 -11.46 7.51
C ASP A 445 39.81 -11.49 9.04
N ASP A 446 39.15 -10.58 9.75
CA ASP A 446 38.99 -10.58 11.18
C ASP A 446 38.09 -11.73 11.69
N ALA A 447 37.95 -11.81 13.02
CA ALA A 447 37.08 -12.82 13.63
C ALA A 447 35.66 -12.79 13.07
N THR A 448 35.15 -13.98 12.75
CA THR A 448 33.78 -14.13 12.23
C THR A 448 32.77 -13.71 13.29
N VAL A 449 31.88 -12.80 12.92
CA VAL A 449 30.69 -12.47 13.70
C VAL A 449 29.60 -13.48 13.34
N GLN A 450 29.16 -14.23 14.34
CA GLN A 450 28.07 -15.20 14.18
C GLN A 450 26.84 -14.70 14.92
N ALA A 451 25.69 -14.69 14.27
CA ALA A 451 24.41 -14.34 14.86
C ALA A 451 23.36 -15.40 14.57
N ASP A 452 22.54 -15.73 15.55
CA ASP A 452 21.34 -16.57 15.46
C ASP A 452 20.12 -15.71 15.79
N SER A 453 19.11 -15.75 14.94
CA SER A 453 17.86 -15.02 15.10
C SER A 453 16.67 -15.97 14.98
N ARG A 454 15.81 -15.96 16.00
CA ARG A 454 14.59 -16.78 16.05
C ARG A 454 13.40 -15.89 16.35
N MET A 455 12.35 -16.05 15.56
CA MET A 455 11.09 -15.35 15.75
C MET A 455 9.94 -16.35 15.74
N ARG A 456 9.03 -16.19 16.69
CA ARG A 456 7.74 -16.89 16.73
C ARG A 456 6.64 -15.87 16.97
N SER A 457 5.63 -15.88 16.10
CA SER A 457 4.50 -14.95 16.21
C SER A 457 3.19 -15.69 15.99
N SER A 458 2.20 -15.37 16.81
CA SER A 458 0.80 -15.77 16.60
C SER A 458 -0.09 -14.55 16.67
N LEU A 459 -1.10 -14.52 15.80
CA LEU A 459 -2.11 -13.48 15.74
C LEU A 459 -3.50 -14.12 15.63
N TYR A 460 -4.42 -13.60 16.43
CA TYR A 460 -5.85 -13.88 16.35
C TYR A 460 -6.55 -12.54 16.11
N ALA A 461 -7.43 -12.49 15.13
CA ALA A 461 -8.23 -11.31 14.85
C ALA A 461 -9.67 -11.69 14.57
N ALA A 462 -10.61 -10.90 15.04
CA ALA A 462 -12.02 -11.02 14.73
C ALA A 462 -12.62 -9.65 14.44
N LYS A 463 -13.48 -9.57 13.45
CA LYS A 463 -14.21 -8.37 13.08
C LYS A 463 -15.66 -8.69 12.77
N LEU A 464 -16.55 -7.92 13.37
CA LEU A 464 -17.99 -7.98 13.11
C LEU A 464 -18.47 -6.61 12.65
N VAL A 465 -19.16 -6.57 11.52
CA VAL A 465 -19.84 -5.38 10.99
C VAL A 465 -21.30 -5.70 10.80
N VAL A 466 -22.16 -4.89 11.38
CA VAL A 466 -23.60 -4.99 11.20
C VAL A 466 -24.10 -3.70 10.59
N SER A 467 -24.91 -3.77 9.54
CA SER A 467 -25.44 -2.58 8.88
C SER A 467 -26.91 -2.73 8.50
N ALA A 468 -27.64 -1.63 8.57
CA ALA A 468 -29.06 -1.59 8.19
C ALA A 468 -29.42 -0.25 7.56
N PRO A 469 -30.49 -0.18 6.75
CA PRO A 469 -31.06 1.08 6.30
C PRO A 469 -31.65 1.84 7.50
N LEU A 470 -31.29 3.12 7.64
CA LEU A 470 -31.78 4.01 8.68
C LEU A 470 -31.94 5.43 8.11
N TRP A 471 -33.12 6.07 8.30
CA TRP A 471 -33.42 7.45 7.86
C TRP A 471 -33.06 7.77 6.41
N ASN A 472 -33.40 6.86 5.48
CA ASN A 472 -33.02 6.94 4.07
C ASN A 472 -31.50 7.01 3.82
N GLY A 473 -30.72 6.47 4.74
CA GLY A 473 -29.28 6.25 4.67
C GLY A 473 -28.96 4.83 5.07
N ARG A 474 -27.67 4.52 5.21
CA ARG A 474 -27.15 3.25 5.74
C ARG A 474 -26.40 3.53 7.03
N PHE A 475 -26.80 2.89 8.09
CA PHE A 475 -26.07 2.86 9.35
C PHE A 475 -25.30 1.55 9.47
N SER A 476 -24.05 1.62 9.89
CA SER A 476 -23.20 0.48 10.15
C SER A 476 -22.53 0.64 11.50
N PHE A 477 -22.40 -0.43 12.25
CA PHE A 477 -21.62 -0.47 13.48
C PHE A 477 -20.90 -1.80 13.59
N GLY A 478 -19.85 -1.84 14.39
CA GLY A 478 -19.09 -3.08 14.53
C GLY A 478 -18.01 -3.02 15.59
N THR A 479 -17.38 -4.18 15.77
CA THR A 479 -16.21 -4.36 16.64
C THR A 479 -15.09 -5.05 15.89
N GLU A 480 -13.86 -4.80 16.32
CA GLU A 480 -12.67 -5.46 15.81
C GLU A 480 -11.73 -5.73 16.99
N GLU A 481 -11.26 -6.96 17.10
CA GLU A 481 -10.36 -7.40 18.16
C GLU A 481 -9.15 -8.08 17.53
N THR A 482 -7.96 -7.75 18.02
CA THR A 482 -6.70 -8.36 17.55
C THR A 482 -5.82 -8.66 18.75
N PHE A 483 -5.32 -9.89 18.81
CA PHE A 483 -4.35 -10.34 19.79
C PHE A 483 -3.09 -10.81 19.07
N THR A 484 -1.96 -10.21 19.40
CA THR A 484 -0.64 -10.60 18.88
C THR A 484 0.24 -11.05 20.02
N ASN A 485 0.91 -12.18 19.81
CA ASN A 485 1.91 -12.70 20.73
C ASN A 485 3.16 -13.03 19.90
N ARG A 486 4.24 -12.27 20.14
CA ARG A 486 5.49 -12.37 19.40
C ARG A 486 6.67 -12.54 20.35
N HIS A 487 7.54 -13.50 20.05
CA HIS A 487 8.76 -13.78 20.79
C HIS A 487 9.94 -13.77 19.81
N ASP A 488 10.90 -12.90 20.06
CA ASP A 488 12.12 -12.71 19.28
C ASP A 488 13.33 -13.03 20.18
N ILE A 489 14.20 -13.91 19.71
CA ILE A 489 15.46 -14.25 20.35
C ILE A 489 16.58 -13.92 19.37
N PHE A 490 17.56 -13.21 19.82
CA PHE A 490 18.77 -12.88 19.06
C PHE A 490 20.00 -13.11 19.91
N THR A 491 20.95 -13.87 19.38
CA THR A 491 22.24 -14.10 20.03
C THR A 491 23.36 -13.79 19.05
N GLN A 492 24.45 -13.22 19.56
CA GLN A 492 25.60 -12.86 18.74
C GLN A 492 26.90 -13.03 19.53
N ASN A 493 27.94 -13.57 18.87
CA ASN A 493 29.25 -13.68 19.47
C ASN A 493 30.00 -12.31 19.48
N GLY A 494 30.06 -11.63 20.58
CA GLY A 494 31.09 -10.64 20.87
C GLY A 494 30.81 -9.15 20.60
N PHE A 495 29.78 -8.75 19.85
CA PHE A 495 29.57 -7.34 19.47
C PHE A 495 28.28 -6.70 20.01
N SER A 496 27.27 -7.48 20.29
CA SER A 496 25.98 -7.01 20.78
C SER A 496 25.53 -7.89 21.95
N ALA A 497 24.75 -7.33 22.86
CA ALA A 497 24.12 -8.10 23.90
C ALA A 497 23.00 -8.98 23.31
N ASP A 498 22.88 -10.20 23.83
CA ASP A 498 21.77 -11.10 23.50
C ASP A 498 20.44 -10.45 23.85
N ALA A 499 19.47 -10.57 22.97
CA ALA A 499 18.10 -10.13 23.16
C ALA A 499 17.15 -11.33 23.27
N ASP A 500 16.21 -11.23 24.19
CA ASP A 500 15.09 -12.15 24.36
C ASP A 500 13.87 -11.28 24.66
N ASP A 501 13.16 -10.94 23.59
CA ASP A 501 12.09 -9.96 23.58
C ASP A 501 10.74 -10.63 23.36
N HIS A 502 9.79 -10.41 24.28
CA HIS A 502 8.44 -10.93 24.15
C HIS A 502 7.43 -9.79 24.16
N ILE A 503 6.63 -9.70 23.09
CA ILE A 503 5.61 -8.67 22.91
C ILE A 503 4.23 -9.33 22.89
N LYS A 504 3.35 -8.86 23.78
CA LYS A 504 1.92 -9.18 23.76
C LYS A 504 1.16 -7.90 23.48
N GLN A 505 0.34 -7.90 22.46
CA GLN A 505 -0.48 -6.76 22.11
C GLN A 505 -1.94 -7.15 21.96
N SER A 506 -2.80 -6.37 22.58
CA SER A 506 -4.25 -6.47 22.44
C SER A 506 -4.80 -5.17 21.89
N VAL A 507 -5.62 -5.25 20.85
CA VAL A 507 -6.32 -4.11 20.26
C VAL A 507 -7.80 -4.42 20.25
N TYR A 508 -8.59 -3.55 20.86
CA TYR A 508 -10.05 -3.60 20.85
C TYR A 508 -10.56 -2.34 20.19
N ALA A 509 -11.43 -2.48 19.23
CA ALA A 509 -12.04 -1.33 18.57
C ALA A 509 -13.56 -1.50 18.45
N ALA A 510 -14.27 -0.40 18.63
CA ALA A 510 -15.68 -0.28 18.32
C ALA A 510 -15.88 0.93 17.40
N PHE A 511 -16.75 0.78 16.41
CA PHE A 511 -16.98 1.84 15.42
C PHE A 511 -18.44 1.92 14.99
N ALA A 512 -18.81 3.09 14.51
CA ALA A 512 -20.10 3.33 13.89
C ALA A 512 -19.91 4.29 12.71
N ASP A 513 -20.60 4.04 11.62
CA ASP A 513 -20.64 4.84 10.40
C ASP A 513 -22.07 5.08 9.95
N TYR A 514 -22.35 6.26 9.45
CA TYR A 514 -23.61 6.59 8.78
C TYR A 514 -23.35 7.22 7.44
N SER A 515 -23.92 6.65 6.38
CA SER A 515 -23.84 7.17 5.02
C SER A 515 -25.21 7.51 4.46
N LYS A 516 -25.30 8.66 3.77
CA LYS A 516 -26.56 9.14 3.18
C LYS A 516 -26.30 9.85 1.86
N SER A 517 -27.17 9.60 0.88
CA SER A 517 -27.22 10.35 -0.37
C SER A 517 -28.40 11.33 -0.33
N ILE A 518 -28.13 12.61 -0.60
CA ILE A 518 -29.13 13.70 -0.61
C ILE A 518 -28.95 14.46 -1.93
N ARG A 519 -29.83 14.24 -2.90
CA ARG A 519 -29.74 14.82 -4.25
C ARG A 519 -28.36 14.55 -4.88
N HIS A 520 -27.53 15.57 -5.03
CA HIS A 520 -26.20 15.50 -5.62
C HIS A 520 -25.08 15.27 -4.58
N TRP A 521 -25.43 15.22 -3.30
CA TRP A 521 -24.49 15.00 -2.19
C TRP A 521 -24.48 13.57 -1.73
N LYS A 522 -23.30 13.02 -1.49
CA LYS A 522 -23.08 11.79 -0.74
C LYS A 522 -22.28 12.13 0.50
N LEU A 523 -22.83 11.79 1.66
CA LEU A 523 -22.25 12.10 2.97
C LEU A 523 -21.88 10.80 3.68
N ASN A 524 -20.75 10.79 4.36
CA ASN A 524 -20.34 9.72 5.27
C ASN A 524 -19.82 10.35 6.57
N MET A 525 -20.30 9.85 7.71
CA MET A 525 -19.86 10.25 9.05
C MET A 525 -19.61 9.00 9.86
N GLY A 526 -18.44 8.92 10.48
CA GLY A 526 -18.07 7.77 11.30
C GLY A 526 -17.28 8.18 12.53
N ILE A 527 -17.29 7.31 13.51
CA ILE A 527 -16.49 7.41 14.72
C ILE A 527 -15.96 6.02 15.07
N ARG A 528 -14.69 5.96 15.45
CA ARG A 528 -14.03 4.73 15.93
C ARG A 528 -13.36 5.03 17.26
N TYR A 529 -13.55 4.14 18.20
CA TYR A 529 -12.78 4.06 19.43
C TYR A 529 -11.82 2.89 19.35
N GLU A 530 -10.56 3.11 19.68
CA GLU A 530 -9.53 2.07 19.76
C GLU A 530 -8.88 2.08 21.15
N HIS A 531 -8.85 0.92 21.79
CA HIS A 531 -8.04 0.64 22.96
C HIS A 531 -6.93 -0.34 22.57
N GLN A 532 -5.68 0.09 22.70
CA GLN A 532 -4.51 -0.72 22.44
C GLN A 532 -3.66 -0.82 23.69
N GLN A 533 -3.37 -2.03 24.11
CA GLN A 533 -2.42 -2.34 25.16
C GLN A 533 -1.27 -3.15 24.59
N THR A 534 -0.05 -2.76 24.92
CA THR A 534 1.17 -3.48 24.56
C THR A 534 1.92 -3.81 25.85
N ASP A 535 2.26 -5.07 26.04
CA ASP A 535 3.14 -5.53 27.12
C ASP A 535 4.44 -6.04 26.50
N TYR A 536 5.53 -5.37 26.80
CA TYR A 536 6.87 -5.72 26.37
C TYR A 536 7.66 -6.31 27.51
N TYR A 537 8.29 -7.44 27.25
CA TYR A 537 9.14 -8.14 28.20
C TYR A 537 10.53 -8.31 27.59
N GLU A 538 11.57 -8.01 28.35
CA GLU A 538 12.95 -8.32 28.05
C GLU A 538 13.44 -9.40 29.02
N LYS A 539 13.89 -10.56 28.50
CA LYS A 539 14.33 -11.72 29.30
C LYS A 539 13.32 -12.10 30.39
N GLY A 540 12.04 -12.06 30.05
CA GLY A 540 10.93 -12.39 30.95
C GLY A 540 10.52 -11.29 31.94
N ILE A 541 11.22 -10.16 31.98
CA ILE A 541 10.89 -9.03 32.86
C ILE A 541 10.10 -7.98 32.05
N ARG A 542 8.93 -7.59 32.54
CA ARG A 542 8.12 -6.55 31.91
C ARG A 542 8.80 -5.18 32.02
N ILE A 543 8.89 -4.47 30.90
CA ILE A 543 9.48 -3.12 30.81
C ILE A 543 8.36 -2.10 30.65
N ASP A 544 8.00 -1.42 31.73
CA ASP A 544 6.87 -0.48 31.74
C ASP A 544 7.02 0.68 30.75
N ALA A 545 8.24 1.20 30.58
CA ALA A 545 8.53 2.27 29.63
C ALA A 545 8.25 1.88 28.14
N GLN A 546 8.23 0.58 27.83
CA GLN A 546 7.97 0.03 26.50
C GLN A 546 6.61 -0.70 26.43
N SER A 547 5.80 -0.59 27.48
CA SER A 547 4.48 -1.22 27.60
C SER A 547 3.35 -0.19 27.60
N PRO A 548 3.17 0.57 26.49
CA PRO A 548 2.19 1.64 26.45
C PRO A 548 0.75 1.12 26.32
N THR A 549 -0.17 1.90 26.88
CA THR A 549 -1.61 1.76 26.65
C THR A 549 -2.11 3.03 25.98
N TYR A 550 -2.90 2.88 24.91
CA TYR A 550 -3.48 3.97 24.15
C TYR A 550 -5.01 3.84 24.11
N ASN A 551 -5.67 4.99 24.17
CA ASN A 551 -7.12 5.11 24.00
C ASN A 551 -7.38 6.24 23.03
N ASP A 552 -7.92 5.94 21.86
CA ASP A 552 -8.08 6.91 20.79
C ASP A 552 -9.52 6.97 20.29
N ILE A 553 -9.99 8.18 20.05
CA ILE A 553 -11.27 8.44 19.37
C ILE A 553 -10.94 9.02 18.00
N ILE A 554 -11.39 8.36 16.95
CA ILE A 554 -11.04 8.65 15.57
C ILE A 554 -12.32 9.01 14.80
N PRO A 555 -12.63 10.30 14.65
CA PRO A 555 -13.74 10.74 13.81
C PRO A 555 -13.35 10.66 12.33
N VAL A 556 -14.33 10.31 11.50
CA VAL A 556 -14.25 10.30 10.03
C VAL A 556 -15.43 11.08 9.48
N LEU A 557 -15.16 12.03 8.60
CA LEU A 557 -16.18 12.80 7.90
C LEU A 557 -15.80 12.86 6.41
N ALA A 558 -16.73 12.53 5.53
CA ALA A 558 -16.54 12.69 4.10
C ALA A 558 -17.83 13.18 3.44
N ALA A 559 -17.70 14.08 2.49
CA ALA A 559 -18.79 14.58 1.68
C ALA A 559 -18.33 14.68 0.24
N SER A 560 -19.14 14.23 -0.69
CA SER A 560 -18.93 14.44 -2.11
C SER A 560 -20.18 15.00 -2.76
N TRP A 561 -19.98 15.92 -3.69
CA TRP A 561 -21.01 16.50 -4.53
C TRP A 561 -20.68 16.22 -5.99
N SER A 562 -21.66 15.82 -6.78
CA SER A 562 -21.48 15.58 -8.21
C SER A 562 -22.72 16.03 -8.98
N HIS A 563 -22.54 16.90 -9.95
CA HIS A 563 -23.61 17.39 -10.82
C HIS A 563 -23.04 17.96 -12.12
N ASN A 564 -23.67 17.60 -13.27
CA ASN A 564 -23.32 18.12 -14.61
C ASN A 564 -21.82 18.03 -14.95
N GLY A 565 -21.19 16.87 -14.74
CA GLY A 565 -19.80 16.65 -15.05
C GLY A 565 -18.81 17.37 -14.12
N LYS A 566 -19.28 17.93 -13.01
CA LYS A 566 -18.46 18.55 -11.97
C LYS A 566 -18.57 17.75 -10.70
N SER A 567 -17.44 17.46 -10.05
CA SER A 567 -17.40 16.79 -8.77
C SER A 567 -16.54 17.55 -7.75
N PHE A 568 -16.96 17.50 -6.50
CA PHE A 568 -16.24 18.06 -5.38
C PHE A 568 -16.30 17.06 -4.23
N SER A 569 -15.16 16.81 -3.58
CA SER A 569 -15.11 15.94 -2.41
C SER A 569 -14.33 16.59 -1.27
N LEU A 570 -14.81 16.31 -0.07
CA LEU A 570 -14.29 16.81 1.16
C LEU A 570 -14.20 15.70 2.18
N SER A 571 -13.04 15.45 2.75
CA SER A 571 -12.89 14.41 3.76
C SER A 571 -12.00 14.84 4.91
N TYR A 572 -12.34 14.36 6.10
CA TYR A 572 -11.57 14.53 7.32
C TYR A 572 -11.45 13.20 8.04
N ARG A 573 -10.23 12.83 8.40
CA ARG A 573 -9.94 11.65 9.22
C ARG A 573 -8.71 11.90 10.08
N LEU A 574 -8.76 11.43 11.32
CA LEU A 574 -7.57 11.27 12.14
C LEU A 574 -6.83 10.01 11.74
N ARG A 575 -5.51 10.11 11.61
CA ARG A 575 -4.63 8.97 11.36
C ARG A 575 -3.59 8.86 12.47
N LYS A 576 -3.37 7.64 12.93
CA LYS A 576 -2.37 7.30 13.93
C LYS A 576 -1.33 6.39 13.29
N ASN A 577 -0.06 6.67 13.51
CA ASN A 577 1.02 5.75 13.19
C ASN A 577 1.55 5.18 14.49
N ASN A 578 1.35 3.90 14.69
CA ASN A 578 1.97 3.18 15.78
C ASN A 578 3.42 2.84 15.42
N PRO A 579 4.36 2.82 16.40
CA PRO A 579 5.70 2.33 16.17
C PRO A 579 5.65 0.88 15.66
N ASP A 580 6.50 0.57 14.69
CA ASP A 580 6.72 -0.81 14.26
C ASP A 580 7.35 -1.63 15.40
N TYR A 581 7.06 -2.92 15.47
CA TYR A 581 7.67 -3.84 16.46
C TYR A 581 9.21 -3.84 16.39
N SER A 582 9.79 -3.64 15.21
CA SER A 582 11.24 -3.51 15.03
C SER A 582 11.84 -2.32 15.77
N LEU A 583 11.04 -1.28 16.05
CA LEU A 583 11.47 -0.12 16.86
C LEU A 583 11.33 -0.34 18.36
N LEU A 584 10.58 -1.36 18.78
CA LEU A 584 10.39 -1.73 20.17
C LEU A 584 11.42 -2.75 20.63
N THR A 585 11.92 -3.59 19.72
CA THR A 585 12.89 -4.65 20.00
C THR A 585 14.32 -4.12 19.91
N LYS A 586 15.27 -4.72 20.66
CA LYS A 586 16.71 -4.41 20.56
C LYS A 586 17.32 -4.87 19.23
N ILE A 587 16.67 -5.79 18.53
CA ILE A 587 17.11 -6.35 17.25
C ILE A 587 16.99 -5.31 16.11
N GLY A 588 16.13 -4.30 16.25
CA GLY A 588 15.89 -3.24 15.27
C GLY A 588 16.68 -1.94 15.50
N ARG A 589 17.61 -1.90 16.45
CA ARG A 589 18.41 -0.71 16.80
C ARG A 589 19.83 -0.77 16.30
#